data_ab0f2ef5fbc347f2d90afed4d6dd82fc
#
_entry.id   ab0f2ef5fbc347f2d90afed4d6dd82fc
#
_cell.length_a   1.000
_cell.length_b   1.000
_cell.length_c   1.000
_cell.angle_alpha   90.00
_cell.angle_beta   90.00
_cell.angle_gamma   90.00
#
_symmetry.space_group_name_H-M   'P 1'
#
loop_
_entity.id
_entity.type
_entity.pdbx_description
1 polymer ?
#
loop_
_entity_poly.entity_id
_entity_poly.type
_entity_poly.pdbx_seq_one_letter_code
_entity_poly.pdbx_strand_id
1 'polypeptide(L)'
;MVEHMWTGMVNRIGFEMEEITVTPPKVNLFGFEVSETLLATWIVLLILIVLAALIRLFVIPRFKTVPKGIQNVLEIFVDTCEKFTNSQLGKRGAAFAAYIFTVALVIVSTCMIELFGFRPPATDINFTIALALMSFVLINALGVYYTGFWGRVKWFFKPKAFML
;
A
#
# COMPACT_ATOMS: atom_id res chain seq x y z
N MET A 1 18.07 -13.66 41.08
CA MET A 1 19.32 -12.90 41.19
C MET A 1 19.76 -12.27 39.86
N VAL A 2 19.65 -12.95 38.74
CA VAL A 2 20.05 -12.45 37.42
C VAL A 2 19.10 -11.35 36.92
N GLU A 3 17.77 -11.48 37.10
CA GLU A 3 16.79 -10.47 36.69
C GLU A 3 16.95 -9.12 37.39
N HIS A 4 17.25 -9.11 38.69
CA HIS A 4 17.50 -7.87 39.45
C HIS A 4 18.78 -7.15 39.00
N MET A 5 19.74 -7.89 38.47
CA MET A 5 21.00 -7.32 38.00
C MET A 5 20.81 -6.64 36.64
N TRP A 6 19.97 -7.21 35.77
CA TRP A 6 19.63 -6.63 34.46
C TRP A 6 18.79 -5.36 34.58
N THR A 7 17.76 -5.35 35.45
CA THR A 7 16.95 -4.16 35.71
C THR A 7 17.77 -3.01 36.30
N GLY A 8 18.71 -3.30 37.16
CA GLY A 8 19.62 -2.29 37.73
C GLY A 8 20.63 -1.72 36.75
N MET A 9 21.01 -2.49 35.72
CA MET A 9 21.92 -2.06 34.65
C MET A 9 21.22 -1.20 33.63
N VAL A 10 19.99 -1.57 33.24
CA VAL A 10 19.14 -0.82 32.27
C VAL A 10 18.79 0.56 32.83
N ASN A 11 18.45 0.65 34.14
CA ASN A 11 18.16 1.94 34.77
C ASN A 11 19.38 2.87 34.90
N ARG A 12 20.60 2.30 34.96
CA ARG A 12 21.84 3.09 35.00
C ARG A 12 22.23 3.69 33.63
N ILE A 13 21.77 3.08 32.54
CA ILE A 13 22.12 3.50 31.18
C ILE A 13 21.14 4.60 30.71
N GLY A 14 20.10 4.92 31.53
CA GLY A 14 19.08 5.90 31.11
C GLY A 14 18.27 5.47 29.90
N PHE A 15 18.32 4.19 29.57
CA PHE A 15 17.38 3.60 28.61
C PHE A 15 16.06 3.40 29.37
N GLU A 16 15.23 4.45 29.43
CA GLU A 16 13.81 4.20 29.57
C GLU A 16 13.42 3.33 28.39
N MET A 17 13.21 2.05 28.66
CA MET A 17 12.46 1.22 27.74
C MET A 17 11.04 1.81 27.78
N GLU A 18 10.82 2.84 26.98
CA GLU A 18 9.50 3.23 26.57
C GLU A 18 8.88 1.92 26.10
N GLU A 19 7.90 1.41 26.85
CA GLU A 19 7.18 0.20 26.46
C GLU A 19 6.85 0.38 25.00
N ILE A 20 7.47 -0.44 24.14
CA ILE A 20 7.10 -0.47 22.73
C ILE A 20 5.69 -1.04 22.75
N THR A 21 4.73 -0.17 22.98
CA THR A 21 3.32 -0.51 22.89
C THR A 21 3.05 -0.82 21.43
N VAL A 22 3.13 -2.10 21.12
CA VAL A 22 2.84 -2.64 19.77
C VAL A 22 1.40 -2.30 19.36
N THR A 23 0.54 -2.02 20.34
CA THR A 23 -0.83 -1.60 20.12
C THR A 23 -0.92 -0.09 19.86
N PRO A 24 -1.46 0.33 18.71
CA PRO A 24 -1.66 1.74 18.43
C PRO A 24 -2.60 2.38 19.48
N PRO A 25 -2.41 3.65 19.86
CA PRO A 25 -3.29 4.35 20.77
C PRO A 25 -4.72 4.34 20.24
N LYS A 26 -5.67 4.12 21.13
CA LYS A 26 -7.10 4.05 20.79
C LYS A 26 -7.75 5.41 21.05
N VAL A 27 -8.53 5.86 20.10
CA VAL A 27 -9.34 7.08 20.19
C VAL A 27 -10.82 6.67 20.26
N ASN A 28 -11.55 7.21 21.24
CA ASN A 28 -12.99 6.99 21.35
C ASN A 28 -13.73 7.89 20.36
N LEU A 29 -14.28 7.28 19.30
CA LEU A 29 -15.15 7.97 18.35
C LEU A 29 -16.58 7.42 18.49
N PHE A 30 -17.52 8.28 18.93
CA PHE A 30 -18.95 7.91 19.08
C PHE A 30 -19.22 6.65 19.92
N GLY A 31 -18.35 6.35 20.92
CA GLY A 31 -18.51 5.17 21.76
C GLY A 31 -17.82 3.90 21.27
N PHE A 32 -17.13 3.96 20.12
CA PHE A 32 -16.29 2.88 19.61
C PHE A 32 -14.81 3.23 19.81
N GLU A 33 -14.04 2.28 20.34
CA GLU A 33 -12.59 2.39 20.43
C GLU A 33 -11.96 2.11 19.05
N VAL A 34 -11.55 3.17 18.38
CA VAL A 34 -10.94 3.12 17.06
C VAL A 34 -9.44 3.38 17.19
N SER A 35 -8.62 2.60 16.47
CA SER A 35 -7.18 2.83 16.40
C SER A 35 -6.88 4.14 15.67
N GLU A 36 -5.91 4.92 16.17
CA GLU A 36 -5.42 6.13 15.50
C GLU A 36 -4.96 5.85 14.06
N THR A 37 -4.31 4.71 13.83
CA THR A 37 -3.86 4.28 12.50
C THR A 37 -5.02 4.04 11.54
N LEU A 38 -6.17 3.56 12.04
CA LEU A 38 -7.37 3.37 11.22
C LEU A 38 -7.97 4.72 10.79
N LEU A 39 -8.02 5.69 11.70
CA LEU A 39 -8.47 7.06 11.38
C LEU A 39 -7.54 7.71 10.35
N ALA A 40 -6.23 7.61 10.56
CA ALA A 40 -5.24 8.11 9.62
C ALA A 40 -5.41 7.47 8.23
N THR A 41 -5.68 6.16 8.17
CA THR A 41 -5.96 5.45 6.91
C THR A 41 -7.20 6.01 6.21
N TRP A 42 -8.28 6.24 6.94
CA TRP A 42 -9.51 6.79 6.36
C TRP A 42 -9.32 8.19 5.82
N ILE A 43 -8.58 9.04 6.55
CA ILE A 43 -8.26 10.40 6.10
C ILE A 43 -7.46 10.36 4.81
N VAL A 44 -6.40 9.53 4.74
CA VAL A 44 -5.57 9.40 3.53
C VAL A 44 -6.39 8.89 2.35
N LEU A 45 -7.21 7.84 2.54
CA LEU A 45 -8.06 7.31 1.47
C LEU A 45 -9.07 8.34 0.99
N LEU A 46 -9.67 9.10 1.89
CA LEU A 46 -10.61 10.16 1.54
C LEU A 46 -9.91 11.25 0.71
N ILE A 47 -8.74 11.69 1.12
CA ILE A 47 -7.93 12.67 0.38
C ILE A 47 -7.60 12.14 -1.03
N LEU A 48 -7.17 10.89 -1.16
CA LEU A 48 -6.86 10.27 -2.46
C LEU A 48 -8.09 10.17 -3.36
N ILE A 49 -9.24 9.78 -2.81
CA ILE A 49 -10.50 9.71 -3.58
C ILE A 49 -10.94 11.09 -4.05
N VAL A 50 -10.89 12.09 -3.18
CA VAL A 50 -11.22 13.48 -3.54
C VAL A 50 -10.26 13.99 -4.61
N LEU A 51 -8.97 13.75 -4.46
CA LEU A 51 -7.95 14.14 -5.45
C LEU A 51 -8.21 13.48 -6.80
N ALA A 52 -8.47 12.17 -6.82
CA ALA A 52 -8.80 11.43 -8.03
C ALA A 52 -10.09 11.95 -8.69
N ALA A 53 -11.11 12.25 -7.89
CA ALA A 53 -12.37 12.83 -8.38
C ALA A 53 -12.16 14.23 -8.99
N LEU A 54 -11.36 15.07 -8.34
CA LEU A 54 -11.02 16.41 -8.86
C LEU A 54 -10.26 16.30 -10.19
N ILE A 55 -9.28 15.42 -10.29
CA ILE A 55 -8.55 15.17 -11.54
C ILE A 55 -9.52 14.69 -12.62
N ARG A 56 -10.41 13.76 -12.30
CA ARG A 56 -11.40 13.24 -13.25
C ARG A 56 -12.40 14.28 -13.72
N LEU A 57 -12.88 15.15 -12.84
CA LEU A 57 -13.91 16.13 -13.14
C LEU A 57 -13.37 17.40 -13.80
N PHE A 58 -12.18 17.86 -13.40
CA PHE A 58 -11.67 19.15 -13.85
C PHE A 58 -10.51 19.05 -14.82
N VAL A 59 -9.69 18.02 -14.73
CA VAL A 59 -8.45 17.89 -15.53
C VAL A 59 -8.71 17.07 -16.80
N ILE A 60 -9.30 15.87 -16.65
CA ILE A 60 -9.56 14.99 -17.80
C ILE A 60 -10.45 15.62 -18.89
N PRO A 61 -11.55 16.34 -18.58
CA PRO A 61 -12.37 16.96 -19.62
C PRO A 61 -11.67 18.06 -20.44
N ARG A 62 -10.56 18.58 -19.90
CA ARG A 62 -9.77 19.65 -20.55
C ARG A 62 -8.57 19.11 -21.34
N PHE A 63 -8.44 17.80 -21.49
CA PHE A 63 -7.36 17.18 -22.26
C PHE A 63 -7.47 17.58 -23.74
N LYS A 64 -6.33 18.02 -24.27
CA LYS A 64 -6.17 18.38 -25.69
C LYS A 64 -5.27 17.36 -26.38
N THR A 65 -5.38 17.28 -27.69
CA THR A 65 -4.58 16.41 -28.56
C THR A 65 -3.06 16.65 -28.42
N VAL A 66 -2.67 17.86 -28.02
CA VAL A 66 -1.26 18.18 -27.72
C VAL A 66 -1.15 18.43 -26.20
N PRO A 67 -0.52 17.51 -25.45
CA PRO A 67 -0.43 17.61 -24.00
C PRO A 67 0.43 18.83 -23.60
N LYS A 68 -0.12 19.67 -22.71
CA LYS A 68 0.60 20.83 -22.16
C LYS A 68 0.40 20.89 -20.63
N GLY A 69 1.44 21.28 -19.91
CA GLY A 69 1.37 21.50 -18.46
C GLY A 69 1.00 20.25 -17.67
N ILE A 70 -0.02 20.31 -16.84
CA ILE A 70 -0.45 19.23 -15.93
C ILE A 70 -0.84 17.95 -16.70
N GLN A 71 -1.43 18.06 -17.88
CA GLN A 71 -1.77 16.91 -18.72
C GLN A 71 -0.52 16.10 -19.08
N ASN A 72 0.57 16.77 -19.49
CA ASN A 72 1.82 16.12 -19.83
C ASN A 72 2.44 15.37 -18.64
N VAL A 73 2.36 15.95 -17.43
CA VAL A 73 2.85 15.30 -16.21
C VAL A 73 2.05 14.04 -15.91
N LEU A 74 0.70 14.11 -16.01
CA LEU A 74 -0.15 12.95 -15.78
C LEU A 74 0.06 11.85 -16.83
N GLU A 75 0.19 12.22 -18.12
CA GLU A 75 0.49 11.26 -19.18
C GLU A 75 1.84 10.56 -18.98
N ILE A 76 2.92 11.32 -18.71
CA ILE A 76 4.24 10.75 -18.43
C ILE A 76 4.16 9.79 -17.25
N PHE A 77 3.42 10.15 -16.22
CA PHE A 77 3.29 9.34 -15.01
C PHE A 77 2.56 8.02 -15.29
N VAL A 78 1.40 8.07 -15.96
CA VAL A 78 0.64 6.87 -16.34
C VAL A 78 1.46 6.00 -17.31
N ASP A 79 2.06 6.58 -18.33
CA ASP A 79 2.89 5.89 -19.32
C ASP A 79 4.10 5.19 -18.66
N THR A 80 4.73 5.86 -17.69
CA THR A 80 5.82 5.27 -16.91
C THR A 80 5.35 4.06 -16.11
N CYS A 81 4.20 4.14 -15.45
CA CYS A 81 3.61 3.03 -14.71
C CYS A 81 3.23 1.86 -15.64
N GLU A 82 2.64 2.15 -16.79
CA GLU A 82 2.31 1.13 -17.79
C GLU A 82 3.57 0.47 -18.36
N LYS A 83 4.58 1.24 -18.72
CA LYS A 83 5.86 0.72 -19.23
C LYS A 83 6.54 -0.15 -18.18
N PHE A 84 6.60 0.30 -16.93
CA PHE A 84 7.15 -0.49 -15.83
C PHE A 84 6.41 -1.81 -15.67
N THR A 85 5.09 -1.77 -15.61
CA THR A 85 4.26 -2.97 -15.43
C THR A 85 4.34 -3.92 -16.62
N ASN A 86 4.35 -3.38 -17.84
CA ASN A 86 4.50 -4.18 -19.05
C ASN A 86 5.88 -4.83 -19.17
N SER A 87 6.94 -4.16 -18.70
CA SER A 87 8.29 -4.74 -18.68
C SER A 87 8.41 -5.94 -17.74
N GLN A 88 7.66 -5.93 -16.63
CA GLN A 88 7.67 -7.00 -15.63
C GLN A 88 6.70 -8.16 -15.96
N LEU A 89 5.52 -7.83 -16.48
CA LEU A 89 4.40 -8.76 -16.67
C LEU A 89 4.09 -9.07 -18.14
N GLY A 90 4.80 -8.45 -19.09
CA GLY A 90 4.56 -8.57 -20.52
C GLY A 90 3.22 -7.94 -20.95
N LYS A 91 2.69 -8.35 -22.11
CA LYS A 91 1.47 -7.77 -22.72
C LYS A 91 0.21 -7.78 -21.84
N ARG A 92 0.21 -8.55 -20.75
CA ARG A 92 -0.89 -8.61 -19.78
C ARG A 92 -0.72 -7.59 -18.65
N GLY A 93 0.41 -6.89 -18.60
CA GLY A 93 0.76 -5.94 -17.55
C GLY A 93 -0.18 -4.74 -17.47
N ALA A 94 -0.71 -4.29 -18.61
CA ALA A 94 -1.59 -3.12 -18.65
C ALA A 94 -2.82 -3.25 -17.73
N ALA A 95 -3.40 -4.46 -17.63
CA ALA A 95 -4.54 -4.71 -16.73
C ALA A 95 -4.17 -4.57 -15.24
N PHE A 96 -2.90 -4.78 -14.89
CA PHE A 96 -2.38 -4.65 -13.53
C PHE A 96 -1.82 -3.27 -13.23
N ALA A 97 -1.50 -2.48 -14.25
CA ALA A 97 -0.83 -1.19 -14.09
C ALA A 97 -1.63 -0.26 -13.16
N ALA A 98 -2.93 -0.13 -13.39
CA ALA A 98 -3.80 0.72 -12.56
C ALA A 98 -3.84 0.25 -11.10
N TYR A 99 -3.90 -1.05 -10.86
CA TYR A 99 -3.91 -1.62 -9.51
C TYR A 99 -2.57 -1.38 -8.78
N ILE A 100 -1.46 -1.76 -9.40
CA ILE A 100 -0.11 -1.59 -8.84
C ILE A 100 0.14 -0.12 -8.49
N PHE A 101 -0.27 0.77 -9.39
CA PHE A 101 -0.17 2.20 -9.20
C PHE A 101 -1.01 2.70 -8.02
N THR A 102 -2.28 2.25 -7.92
CA THR A 102 -3.16 2.62 -6.80
C THR A 102 -2.58 2.16 -5.46
N VAL A 103 -2.10 0.91 -5.39
CA VAL A 103 -1.46 0.38 -4.18
C VAL A 103 -0.20 1.16 -3.82
N ALA A 104 0.64 1.46 -4.80
CA ALA A 104 1.85 2.27 -4.58
C ALA A 104 1.50 3.68 -4.06
N LEU A 105 0.49 4.33 -4.65
CA LEU A 105 0.01 5.63 -4.17
C LEU A 105 -0.50 5.57 -2.73
N VAL A 106 -1.30 4.56 -2.39
CA VAL A 106 -1.80 4.37 -1.03
C VAL A 106 -0.64 4.21 -0.06
N ILE A 107 0.34 3.33 -0.36
CA ILE A 107 1.49 3.11 0.51
C ILE A 107 2.30 4.40 0.69
N VAL A 108 2.64 5.08 -0.40
CA VAL A 108 3.41 6.33 -0.34
C VAL A 108 2.67 7.39 0.46
N SER A 109 1.36 7.55 0.22
CA SER A 109 0.56 8.55 0.94
C SER A 109 0.42 8.24 2.43
N THR A 110 0.29 6.97 2.80
CA THR A 110 0.24 6.54 4.20
C THR A 110 1.59 6.70 4.91
N CYS A 111 2.71 6.58 4.20
CA CYS A 111 4.03 6.90 4.74
C CYS A 111 4.25 8.42 4.88
N MET A 112 3.71 9.22 3.94
CA MET A 112 3.85 10.69 4.00
C MET A 112 3.13 11.31 5.20
N ILE A 113 2.13 10.65 5.78
CA ILE A 113 1.41 11.16 6.94
C ILE A 113 2.31 11.28 8.18
N GLU A 114 3.40 10.51 8.23
CA GLU A 114 4.42 10.59 9.28
C GLU A 114 5.08 11.98 9.35
N LEU A 115 5.20 12.66 8.20
CA LEU A 115 5.74 14.03 8.15
C LEU A 115 4.86 15.03 8.91
N PHE A 116 3.59 14.72 9.13
CA PHE A 116 2.66 15.52 9.91
C PHE A 116 2.61 15.11 11.40
N GLY A 117 3.48 14.19 11.83
CA GLY A 117 3.56 13.73 13.20
C GLY A 117 2.54 12.65 13.59
N PHE A 118 1.79 12.10 12.63
CA PHE A 118 0.89 10.97 12.85
C PHE A 118 1.61 9.65 12.64
N ARG A 119 1.20 8.63 13.40
CA ARG A 119 1.73 7.28 13.20
C ARG A 119 1.30 6.73 11.84
N PRO A 120 2.26 6.33 10.96
CA PRO A 120 1.91 5.87 9.63
C PRO A 120 1.12 4.55 9.70
N PRO A 121 -0.02 4.43 8.98
CA PRO A 121 -0.80 3.20 8.92
C PRO A 121 -0.01 1.99 8.40
N ALA A 122 1.03 2.22 7.61
CA ALA A 122 1.89 1.17 7.08
C ALA A 122 2.65 0.40 8.19
N THR A 123 2.78 0.95 9.39
CA THR A 123 3.37 0.26 10.56
C THR A 123 2.37 -0.63 11.29
N ASP A 124 1.07 -0.52 10.98
CA ASP A 124 0.02 -1.36 11.56
C ASP A 124 -0.05 -2.69 10.82
N ILE A 125 0.08 -3.78 11.58
CA ILE A 125 0.04 -5.14 11.04
C ILE A 125 -1.31 -5.45 10.38
N ASN A 126 -2.41 -4.93 10.91
CA ASN A 126 -3.75 -5.16 10.37
C ASN A 126 -3.90 -4.52 8.98
N PHE A 127 -3.39 -3.29 8.81
CA PHE A 127 -3.36 -2.61 7.53
C PHE A 127 -2.52 -3.38 6.50
N THR A 128 -1.32 -3.80 6.91
CA THR A 128 -0.39 -4.52 6.03
C THR A 128 -0.94 -5.89 5.62
N ILE A 129 -1.53 -6.64 6.56
CA ILE A 129 -2.18 -7.92 6.26
C ILE A 129 -3.39 -7.72 5.33
N ALA A 130 -4.23 -6.72 5.56
CA ALA A 130 -5.37 -6.44 4.70
C ALA A 130 -4.94 -6.13 3.25
N LEU A 131 -3.90 -5.31 3.10
CA LEU A 131 -3.34 -4.96 1.80
C LEU A 131 -2.72 -6.19 1.09
N ALA A 132 -1.99 -7.02 1.85
CA ALA A 132 -1.40 -8.25 1.33
C ALA A 132 -2.46 -9.27 0.90
N LEU A 133 -3.51 -9.48 1.70
CA LEU A 133 -4.61 -10.38 1.37
C LEU A 133 -5.38 -9.89 0.13
N MET A 134 -5.68 -8.60 0.05
CA MET A 134 -6.33 -8.01 -1.12
C MET A 134 -5.48 -8.24 -2.39
N SER A 135 -4.19 -7.98 -2.31
CA SER A 135 -3.25 -8.21 -3.42
C SER A 135 -3.16 -9.68 -3.80
N PHE A 136 -3.08 -10.57 -2.82
CA PHE A 136 -3.05 -12.00 -3.02
C PHE A 136 -4.31 -12.51 -3.73
N VAL A 137 -5.48 -12.11 -3.26
CA VAL A 137 -6.77 -12.49 -3.88
C VAL A 137 -6.85 -11.99 -5.32
N LEU A 138 -6.49 -10.72 -5.56
CA LEU A 138 -6.55 -10.13 -6.89
C LEU A 138 -5.61 -10.83 -7.87
N ILE A 139 -4.34 -11.07 -7.47
CA ILE A 139 -3.36 -11.74 -8.31
C ILE A 139 -3.81 -13.16 -8.66
N ASN A 140 -4.38 -13.88 -7.69
CA ASN A 140 -4.89 -15.23 -7.95
C ASN A 140 -6.15 -15.21 -8.80
N ALA A 141 -7.10 -14.31 -8.55
CA ALA A 141 -8.32 -14.17 -9.34
C ALA A 141 -8.00 -13.85 -10.81
N LEU A 142 -7.13 -12.88 -11.06
CA LEU A 142 -6.70 -12.56 -12.42
C LEU A 142 -5.87 -13.69 -13.05
N GLY A 143 -5.04 -14.37 -12.25
CA GLY A 143 -4.33 -15.55 -12.71
C GLY A 143 -5.26 -16.67 -13.18
N VAL A 144 -6.34 -16.90 -12.43
CA VAL A 144 -7.37 -17.89 -12.81
C VAL A 144 -8.16 -17.40 -14.03
N TYR A 145 -8.50 -16.13 -14.11
CA TYR A 145 -9.20 -15.55 -15.26
C TYR A 145 -8.43 -15.73 -16.58
N TYR A 146 -7.11 -15.49 -16.56
CA TYR A 146 -6.28 -15.56 -17.79
C TYR A 146 -5.77 -16.97 -18.14
N THR A 147 -5.59 -17.86 -17.15
CA THR A 147 -4.96 -19.18 -17.37
C THR A 147 -5.94 -20.34 -17.15
N GLY A 148 -7.13 -20.05 -16.63
CA GLY A 148 -8.06 -21.07 -16.15
C GLY A 148 -7.64 -21.68 -14.81
N PHE A 149 -8.60 -22.20 -14.06
CA PHE A 149 -8.34 -22.78 -12.75
C PHE A 149 -7.31 -23.94 -12.79
N TRP A 150 -7.51 -24.89 -13.70
CA TRP A 150 -6.61 -26.03 -13.89
C TRP A 150 -5.21 -25.63 -14.40
N GLY A 151 -5.16 -24.60 -15.24
CA GLY A 151 -3.89 -24.07 -15.73
C GLY A 151 -3.06 -23.44 -14.61
N ARG A 152 -3.72 -22.72 -13.68
CA ARG A 152 -3.08 -22.09 -12.52
C ARG A 152 -2.55 -23.13 -11.54
N VAL A 153 -3.37 -24.15 -11.20
CA VAL A 153 -2.98 -25.25 -10.32
C VAL A 153 -1.79 -26.03 -10.92
N LYS A 154 -1.85 -26.36 -12.20
CA LYS A 154 -0.76 -27.06 -12.90
C LYS A 154 0.53 -26.24 -12.96
N TRP A 155 0.42 -24.91 -13.04
CA TRP A 155 1.57 -24.00 -13.01
C TRP A 155 2.24 -23.97 -11.63
N PHE A 156 1.45 -24.06 -10.56
CA PHE A 156 1.95 -24.10 -9.18
C PHE A 156 2.72 -25.38 -8.88
N PHE A 157 2.29 -26.50 -9.49
CA PHE A 157 2.96 -27.81 -9.36
C PHE A 157 4.07 -28.08 -10.38
N LYS A 158 4.27 -27.19 -11.36
CA LYS A 158 5.43 -27.26 -12.26
C LYS A 158 6.54 -26.34 -11.75
N PRO A 159 7.52 -26.87 -11.00
CA PRO A 159 8.66 -26.07 -10.56
C PRO A 159 9.54 -25.76 -11.78
N LYS A 160 9.35 -24.60 -12.39
CA LYS A 160 10.30 -24.06 -13.39
C LYS A 160 11.65 -23.66 -12.79
N ALA A 161 11.80 -23.78 -11.48
CA ALA A 161 13.01 -23.42 -10.77
C ALA A 161 14.14 -24.45 -10.83
N PHE A 162 13.97 -25.58 -11.55
CA PHE A 162 14.97 -26.65 -11.59
C PHE A 162 15.50 -26.95 -12.99
N MET A 163 15.40 -26.02 -13.94
CA MET A 163 16.02 -26.12 -15.25
C MET A 163 16.83 -24.84 -15.54
N LEU A 164 17.91 -24.69 -14.80
CA LEU A 164 19.10 -23.92 -15.16
C LEU A 164 20.31 -24.73 -14.79
#